data_8ecf595f8e2d12372783cb56724c380f
#
_entry.id   8ecf595f8e2d12372783cb56724c380f
#
_cell.length_a   1.000
_cell.length_b   1.000
_cell.length_c   1.000
_cell.angle_alpha   90.00
_cell.angle_beta   90.00
_cell.angle_gamma   90.00
#
_symmetry.space_group_name_H-M   'P 1'
#
loop_
_entity.id
_entity.type
_entity.pdbx_description
1 polymer ?
#
loop_
_entity_poly.entity_id
_entity_poly.type
_entity_poly.pdbx_seq_one_letter_code
_entity_poly.pdbx_strand_id
1 'polypeptide(L)'
;MKQKREIWIDNVKVIACILVILGHFFQSMLKAQIVPGNRIYLWFNQSIYSFHVPLFFICSGYLYQKFSRIDSMSKWVRNIWKKLLVLGIPYFVFSSVQWLLKTMFSNTLNVEMDGFLQVLFAEPLSPYWYLYCLYFIFLITPTFNSGRSAVFISGTALILKLLKINGVYSNIYIIDVVMSNEIWFAMGMCLYAINITGFSQKKAARNLGCVSFIVFLIASMIHIPDTLFWEEGKAFYTGIWACAAVILLVAYSFRNSEQDTGFWGFFAKYTMPLFLMHTLFGATVRTLLLKAGTDSIAIHILIGIPVSFIGPVLLAEIMRRYRLDFFLYPGKYIFKK
;
A
#
# COMPACT_ATOMS: atom_id res chain seq x y z
N MET A 1 -10.82 15.39 -23.68
CA MET A 1 -10.24 16.15 -22.55
C MET A 1 -9.28 15.25 -21.79
N LYS A 2 -8.00 15.64 -21.63
CA LYS A 2 -7.06 14.91 -20.74
C LYS A 2 -7.65 14.97 -19.33
N GLN A 3 -7.83 13.81 -18.70
CA GLN A 3 -8.31 13.71 -17.32
C GLN A 3 -7.33 14.46 -16.40
N LYS A 4 -7.83 15.46 -15.66
CA LYS A 4 -7.00 16.25 -14.74
C LYS A 4 -6.49 15.31 -13.64
N ARG A 5 -5.17 15.24 -13.49
CA ARG A 5 -4.47 14.41 -12.50
C ARG A 5 -4.76 14.95 -11.10
N GLU A 6 -4.97 14.05 -10.13
CA GLU A 6 -5.20 14.41 -8.73
C GLU A 6 -3.86 14.41 -7.98
N ILE A 7 -3.19 15.56 -7.96
CA ILE A 7 -1.84 15.73 -7.41
C ILE A 7 -1.76 15.27 -5.95
N TRP A 8 -2.74 15.66 -5.14
CA TRP A 8 -2.74 15.26 -3.73
C TRP A 8 -2.83 13.74 -3.53
N ILE A 9 -3.55 13.01 -4.40
CA ILE A 9 -3.61 11.55 -4.39
C ILE A 9 -2.25 10.94 -4.68
N ASP A 10 -1.54 11.48 -5.67
CA ASP A 10 -0.21 10.98 -6.01
C ASP A 10 0.77 11.23 -4.85
N ASN A 11 0.69 12.37 -4.18
CA ASN A 11 1.52 12.70 -3.03
C ASN A 11 1.19 11.86 -1.79
N VAL A 12 -0.08 11.53 -1.54
CA VAL A 12 -0.47 10.55 -0.51
C VAL A 12 0.14 9.18 -0.82
N LYS A 13 0.11 8.73 -2.08
CA LYS A 13 0.75 7.47 -2.48
C LYS A 13 2.28 7.51 -2.34
N VAL A 14 2.91 8.67 -2.58
CA VAL A 14 4.35 8.84 -2.34
C VAL A 14 4.68 8.64 -0.87
N ILE A 15 3.96 9.30 0.04
CA ILE A 15 4.13 9.11 1.49
C ILE A 15 3.93 7.64 1.86
N ALA A 16 2.83 7.04 1.43
CA ALA A 16 2.54 5.64 1.70
C ALA A 16 3.66 4.71 1.20
N CYS A 17 4.19 4.94 -0.01
CA CYS A 17 5.27 4.15 -0.60
C CYS A 17 6.57 4.28 0.19
N ILE A 18 6.95 5.49 0.61
CA ILE A 18 8.13 5.71 1.46
C ILE A 18 7.98 4.93 2.76
N LEU A 19 6.81 4.99 3.40
CA LEU A 19 6.53 4.27 4.64
C LEU A 19 6.52 2.74 4.45
N VAL A 20 6.04 2.24 3.32
CA VAL A 20 6.13 0.81 2.96
C VAL A 20 7.59 0.37 2.91
N ILE A 21 8.45 1.13 2.23
CA ILE A 21 9.87 0.79 2.10
C ILE A 21 10.55 0.78 3.47
N LEU A 22 10.35 1.84 4.27
CA LEU A 22 10.91 1.93 5.61
C LEU A 22 10.37 0.84 6.54
N GLY A 23 9.06 0.60 6.53
CA GLY A 23 8.42 -0.44 7.33
C GLY A 23 8.98 -1.83 7.01
N HIS A 24 9.08 -2.20 5.74
CA HIS A 24 9.64 -3.49 5.33
C HIS A 24 11.14 -3.59 5.61
N PHE A 25 11.88 -2.50 5.42
CA PHE A 25 13.31 -2.46 5.73
C PHE A 25 13.53 -2.77 7.22
N PHE A 26 12.91 -2.02 8.11
CA PHE A 26 13.09 -2.22 9.55
C PHE A 26 12.51 -3.56 10.04
N GLN A 27 11.35 -4.00 9.52
CA GLN A 27 10.82 -5.32 9.86
C GLN A 27 11.77 -6.44 9.46
N SER A 28 12.45 -6.30 8.32
CA SER A 28 13.43 -7.26 7.88
C SER A 28 14.71 -7.27 8.74
N MET A 29 15.11 -6.10 9.24
CA MET A 29 16.23 -5.95 10.19
C MET A 29 15.92 -6.63 11.53
N LEU A 30 14.68 -6.49 12.02
CA LEU A 30 14.24 -7.15 13.23
C LEU A 30 14.23 -8.68 13.08
N LYS A 31 13.67 -9.18 11.96
CA LYS A 31 13.65 -10.62 11.67
C LYS A 31 15.05 -11.23 11.56
N ALA A 32 16.01 -10.45 11.10
CA ALA A 32 17.43 -10.83 11.02
C ALA A 32 18.19 -10.61 12.33
N GLN A 33 17.52 -10.19 13.42
CA GLN A 33 18.10 -9.91 14.74
C GLN A 33 19.19 -8.82 14.74
N ILE A 34 19.23 -7.97 13.70
CA ILE A 34 20.17 -6.84 13.60
C ILE A 34 19.71 -5.69 14.49
N VAL A 35 18.39 -5.44 14.55
CA VAL A 35 17.77 -4.43 15.43
C VAL A 35 17.09 -5.13 16.61
N PRO A 36 17.32 -4.66 17.85
CA PRO A 36 16.65 -5.23 19.01
C PRO A 36 15.15 -4.93 18.97
N GLY A 37 14.34 -5.91 19.37
CA GLY A 37 12.88 -5.77 19.47
C GLY A 37 12.44 -4.94 20.68
N ASN A 38 12.97 -3.72 20.86
CA ASN A 38 12.56 -2.85 21.94
C ASN A 38 11.20 -2.18 21.65
N ARG A 39 10.55 -1.68 22.71
CA ARG A 39 9.21 -1.08 22.64
C ARG A 39 9.10 0.10 21.68
N ILE A 40 10.15 0.94 21.59
CA ILE A 40 10.16 2.13 20.70
C ILE A 40 10.14 1.67 19.25
N TYR A 41 10.96 0.67 18.93
CA TYR A 41 11.02 0.11 17.57
C TYR A 41 9.70 -0.57 17.18
N LEU A 42 9.12 -1.38 18.09
CA LEU A 42 7.83 -2.02 17.87
C LEU A 42 6.73 -0.98 17.67
N TRP A 43 6.68 0.06 18.49
CA TRP A 43 5.76 1.17 18.34
C TRP A 43 5.89 1.87 16.99
N PHE A 44 7.11 2.20 16.57
CA PHE A 44 7.37 2.84 15.27
C PHE A 44 6.88 1.97 14.12
N ASN A 45 7.25 0.69 14.13
CA ASN A 45 6.87 -0.25 13.09
C ASN A 45 5.33 -0.42 13.00
N GLN A 46 4.67 -0.69 14.13
CA GLN A 46 3.23 -0.86 14.16
C GLN A 46 2.46 0.40 13.81
N SER A 47 2.96 1.56 14.25
CA SER A 47 2.36 2.85 13.86
C SER A 47 2.34 3.01 12.34
N ILE A 48 3.43 2.72 11.66
CA ILE A 48 3.49 2.75 10.20
C ILE A 48 2.52 1.71 9.59
N TYR A 49 2.54 0.49 10.09
CA TYR A 49 1.71 -0.60 9.54
C TYR A 49 0.20 -0.37 9.72
N SER A 50 -0.20 0.47 10.67
CA SER A 50 -1.62 0.80 10.86
C SER A 50 -2.24 1.59 9.70
N PHE A 51 -1.45 2.33 8.89
CA PHE A 51 -2.02 3.25 7.90
C PHE A 51 -1.35 3.29 6.51
N HIS A 52 -0.11 2.82 6.35
CA HIS A 52 0.57 2.97 5.05
C HIS A 52 -0.11 2.18 3.92
N VAL A 53 -0.59 0.95 4.18
CA VAL A 53 -1.38 0.18 3.20
C VAL A 53 -2.82 0.70 3.09
N PRO A 54 -3.55 1.00 4.18
CA PRO A 54 -4.81 1.71 4.13
C PRO A 54 -4.83 2.93 3.21
N LEU A 55 -3.81 3.78 3.22
CA LEU A 55 -3.71 4.93 2.32
C LEU A 55 -3.77 4.54 0.83
N PHE A 56 -3.16 3.42 0.43
CA PHE A 56 -3.24 2.95 -0.95
C PHE A 56 -4.65 2.46 -1.31
N PHE A 57 -5.34 1.77 -0.41
CA PHE A 57 -6.73 1.37 -0.62
C PHE A 57 -7.66 2.58 -0.73
N ILE A 58 -7.51 3.57 0.16
CA ILE A 58 -8.29 4.83 0.12
C ILE A 58 -8.06 5.58 -1.20
N CYS A 59 -6.81 5.75 -1.62
CA CYS A 59 -6.49 6.38 -2.91
C CYS A 59 -7.10 5.60 -4.09
N SER A 60 -7.07 4.28 -4.03
CA SER A 60 -7.64 3.41 -5.07
C SER A 60 -9.16 3.51 -5.13
N GLY A 61 -9.84 3.52 -3.98
CA GLY A 61 -11.29 3.70 -3.88
C GLY A 61 -11.75 5.07 -4.37
N TYR A 62 -11.04 6.13 -4.00
CA TYR A 62 -11.31 7.48 -4.49
C TYR A 62 -11.24 7.56 -6.03
N LEU A 63 -10.15 7.06 -6.61
CA LEU A 63 -9.96 7.08 -8.07
C LEU A 63 -10.96 6.16 -8.78
N TYR A 64 -11.33 5.04 -8.17
CA TYR A 64 -12.33 4.12 -8.70
C TYR A 64 -13.69 4.80 -8.79
N GLN A 65 -14.16 5.41 -7.71
CA GLN A 65 -15.43 6.13 -7.68
C GLN A 65 -15.44 7.30 -8.66
N LYS A 66 -14.32 8.01 -8.78
CA LYS A 66 -14.19 9.17 -9.69
C LYS A 66 -14.23 8.79 -11.16
N PHE A 67 -13.57 7.70 -11.55
CA PHE A 67 -13.27 7.45 -12.96
C PHE A 67 -13.93 6.21 -13.57
N SER A 68 -14.46 5.29 -12.77
CA SER A 68 -14.95 4.02 -13.32
C SER A 68 -16.42 4.03 -13.71
N ARG A 69 -17.30 4.70 -12.96
CA ARG A 69 -18.78 4.77 -13.20
C ARG A 69 -19.36 3.48 -13.77
N ILE A 70 -19.46 2.45 -12.94
CA ILE A 70 -19.98 1.15 -13.32
C ILE A 70 -21.49 1.14 -13.13
N ASP A 71 -22.23 1.25 -14.24
CA ASP A 71 -23.69 1.31 -14.28
C ASP A 71 -24.33 0.13 -15.05
N SER A 72 -23.50 -0.78 -15.57
CA SER A 72 -23.95 -1.96 -16.33
C SER A 72 -23.01 -3.14 -16.17
N MET A 73 -23.54 -4.36 -16.35
CA MET A 73 -22.76 -5.61 -16.31
C MET A 73 -21.61 -5.59 -17.33
N SER A 74 -21.82 -5.08 -18.52
CA SER A 74 -20.78 -4.98 -19.55
C SER A 74 -19.61 -4.08 -19.12
N LYS A 75 -19.92 -2.92 -18.48
CA LYS A 75 -18.87 -2.04 -17.93
C LYS A 75 -18.15 -2.69 -16.76
N TRP A 76 -18.86 -3.44 -15.92
CA TRP A 76 -18.28 -4.17 -14.82
C TRP A 76 -17.31 -5.25 -15.31
N VAL A 77 -17.71 -6.12 -16.22
CA VAL A 77 -16.84 -7.15 -16.80
C VAL A 77 -15.61 -6.54 -17.46
N ARG A 78 -15.79 -5.47 -18.26
CA ARG A 78 -14.67 -4.76 -18.88
C ARG A 78 -13.70 -4.18 -17.84
N ASN A 79 -14.22 -3.63 -16.73
CA ASN A 79 -13.38 -3.11 -15.64
C ASN A 79 -12.58 -4.23 -14.96
N ILE A 80 -13.21 -5.38 -14.69
CA ILE A 80 -12.54 -6.54 -14.09
C ILE A 80 -11.38 -7.01 -14.97
N TRP A 81 -11.60 -7.21 -16.27
CA TRP A 81 -10.53 -7.58 -17.19
C TRP A 81 -9.42 -6.56 -17.26
N LYS A 82 -9.78 -5.27 -17.26
CA LYS A 82 -8.79 -4.20 -17.19
C LYS A 82 -7.96 -4.26 -15.89
N LYS A 83 -8.60 -4.47 -14.75
CA LYS A 83 -7.92 -4.57 -13.45
C LYS A 83 -7.08 -5.83 -13.35
N LEU A 84 -7.57 -6.97 -13.87
CA LEU A 84 -6.80 -8.20 -13.94
C LEU A 84 -5.48 -7.99 -14.69
N LEU A 85 -5.51 -7.35 -15.84
CA LEU A 85 -4.29 -7.10 -16.62
C LEU A 85 -3.35 -6.09 -15.93
N VAL A 86 -3.92 -4.99 -15.42
CA VAL A 86 -3.11 -3.90 -14.84
C VAL A 86 -2.48 -4.28 -13.50
N LEU A 87 -3.17 -5.06 -12.66
CA LEU A 87 -2.67 -5.50 -11.36
C LEU A 87 -2.06 -6.89 -11.42
N GLY A 88 -2.66 -7.80 -12.21
CA GLY A 88 -2.24 -9.18 -12.29
C GLY A 88 -0.88 -9.36 -12.96
N ILE A 89 -0.59 -8.67 -14.07
CA ILE A 89 0.72 -8.79 -14.72
C ILE A 89 1.87 -8.44 -13.77
N PRO A 90 1.89 -7.27 -13.11
CA PRO A 90 2.91 -6.98 -12.11
C PRO A 90 2.92 -7.99 -10.96
N TYR A 91 1.73 -8.38 -10.47
CA TYR A 91 1.60 -9.36 -9.39
C TYR A 91 2.30 -10.68 -9.74
N PHE A 92 1.91 -11.32 -10.84
CA PHE A 92 2.47 -12.61 -11.23
C PHE A 92 3.97 -12.54 -11.51
N VAL A 93 4.42 -11.53 -12.25
CA VAL A 93 5.83 -11.39 -12.60
C VAL A 93 6.69 -11.20 -11.36
N PHE A 94 6.37 -10.23 -10.51
CA PHE A 94 7.22 -9.92 -9.36
C PHE A 94 7.08 -10.92 -8.22
N SER A 95 5.93 -11.55 -8.03
CA SER A 95 5.78 -12.69 -7.10
C SER A 95 6.64 -13.88 -7.54
N SER A 96 6.64 -14.20 -8.84
CA SER A 96 7.45 -15.28 -9.38
C SER A 96 8.95 -14.99 -9.23
N VAL A 97 9.39 -13.77 -9.54
CA VAL A 97 10.79 -13.35 -9.35
C VAL A 97 11.20 -13.44 -7.88
N GLN A 98 10.37 -12.95 -6.98
CA GLN A 98 10.68 -13.00 -5.54
C GLN A 98 10.69 -14.44 -5.01
N TRP A 99 9.73 -15.27 -5.42
CA TRP A 99 9.70 -16.67 -5.05
C TRP A 99 10.95 -17.40 -5.54
N LEU A 100 11.33 -17.20 -6.80
CA LEU A 100 12.53 -17.81 -7.38
C LEU A 100 13.80 -17.40 -6.61
N LEU A 101 13.98 -16.10 -6.37
CA LEU A 101 15.13 -15.60 -5.61
C LEU A 101 15.16 -16.18 -4.19
N LYS A 102 14.05 -16.20 -3.48
CA LYS A 102 13.98 -16.79 -2.13
C LYS A 102 14.30 -18.28 -2.14
N THR A 103 13.80 -19.01 -3.13
CA THR A 103 14.07 -20.47 -3.26
C THR A 103 15.54 -20.73 -3.57
N MET A 104 16.15 -19.94 -4.48
CA MET A 104 17.57 -20.06 -4.80
C MET A 104 18.49 -19.77 -3.60
N PHE A 105 18.05 -18.90 -2.70
CA PHE A 105 18.81 -18.51 -1.51
C PHE A 105 18.26 -19.09 -0.21
N SER A 106 17.33 -20.05 -0.26
CA SER A 106 16.65 -20.65 0.91
C SER A 106 17.62 -21.21 1.94
N ASN A 107 18.64 -21.96 1.49
CA ASN A 107 19.68 -22.52 2.35
C ASN A 107 20.51 -21.44 3.08
N THR A 108 20.60 -20.24 2.52
CA THR A 108 21.31 -19.12 3.15
C THR A 108 20.41 -18.34 4.11
N LEU A 109 19.10 -18.37 3.88
CA LEU A 109 18.12 -17.59 4.63
C LEU A 109 17.46 -18.40 5.75
N ASN A 110 17.72 -19.72 5.83
CA ASN A 110 17.06 -20.67 6.73
C ASN A 110 15.52 -20.52 6.73
N VAL A 111 14.94 -20.33 5.55
CA VAL A 111 13.50 -20.14 5.36
C VAL A 111 12.98 -21.26 4.48
N GLU A 112 12.04 -22.02 5.01
CA GLU A 112 11.23 -22.93 4.22
C GLU A 112 10.32 -22.10 3.30
N MET A 113 10.24 -22.50 2.04
CA MET A 113 9.42 -21.80 1.04
C MET A 113 8.23 -22.67 0.66
N ASP A 114 7.06 -22.07 0.72
CA ASP A 114 5.84 -22.68 0.23
C ASP A 114 5.91 -22.96 -1.26
N GLY A 115 5.06 -23.87 -1.72
CA GLY A 115 4.99 -24.24 -3.13
C GLY A 115 4.63 -23.03 -4.00
N PHE A 116 5.16 -22.99 -5.24
CA PHE A 116 4.97 -21.88 -6.15
C PHE A 116 3.50 -21.50 -6.37
N LEU A 117 2.63 -22.48 -6.59
CA LEU A 117 1.20 -22.23 -6.79
C LEU A 117 0.52 -21.75 -5.50
N GLN A 118 0.94 -22.25 -4.33
CA GLN A 118 0.44 -21.78 -3.05
C GLN A 118 0.72 -20.29 -2.87
N VAL A 119 1.95 -19.86 -3.13
CA VAL A 119 2.36 -18.46 -3.05
C VAL A 119 1.63 -17.56 -4.05
N LEU A 120 1.28 -18.08 -5.23
CA LEU A 120 0.57 -17.28 -6.23
C LEU A 120 -0.93 -17.16 -5.99
N PHE A 121 -1.57 -18.16 -5.39
CA PHE A 121 -3.03 -18.23 -5.33
C PHE A 121 -3.61 -18.33 -3.92
N ALA A 122 -2.90 -18.95 -2.96
CA ALA A 122 -3.40 -19.14 -1.62
C ALA A 122 -2.81 -18.14 -0.61
N GLU A 123 -1.49 -17.95 -0.60
CA GLU A 123 -0.77 -17.14 0.38
C GLU A 123 0.23 -16.19 -0.28
N PRO A 124 -0.23 -15.10 -0.88
CA PRO A 124 0.60 -14.15 -1.61
C PRO A 124 1.74 -13.57 -0.78
N LEU A 125 2.93 -13.49 -1.38
CA LEU A 125 4.10 -12.90 -0.75
C LEU A 125 3.92 -11.39 -0.50
N SER A 126 4.48 -10.95 0.61
CA SER A 126 4.64 -9.51 0.87
C SER A 126 5.77 -8.94 -0.02
N PRO A 127 5.54 -7.75 -0.67
CA PRO A 127 4.39 -6.84 -0.50
C PRO A 127 3.23 -7.06 -1.50
N TYR A 128 3.27 -8.08 -2.35
CA TYR A 128 2.36 -8.24 -3.49
C TYR A 128 0.92 -8.62 -3.11
N TRP A 129 0.69 -9.12 -1.90
CA TRP A 129 -0.64 -9.42 -1.38
C TRP A 129 -1.62 -8.24 -1.53
N TYR A 130 -1.11 -6.98 -1.50
CA TYR A 130 -1.90 -5.79 -1.71
C TYR A 130 -2.54 -5.75 -3.12
N LEU A 131 -1.76 -6.05 -4.18
CA LEU A 131 -2.28 -6.07 -5.56
C LEU A 131 -3.34 -7.17 -5.73
N TYR A 132 -3.09 -8.33 -5.12
CA TYR A 132 -4.01 -9.45 -5.10
C TYR A 132 -5.33 -9.09 -4.40
N CYS A 133 -5.26 -8.58 -3.18
CA CYS A 133 -6.42 -8.10 -2.43
C CYS A 133 -7.19 -7.01 -3.16
N LEU A 134 -6.48 -6.01 -3.70
CA LEU A 134 -7.09 -4.89 -4.41
C LEU A 134 -7.86 -5.36 -5.66
N TYR A 135 -7.36 -6.38 -6.36
CA TYR A 135 -8.08 -6.99 -7.48
C TYR A 135 -9.43 -7.58 -7.04
N PHE A 136 -9.45 -8.34 -5.95
CA PHE A 136 -10.69 -8.93 -5.43
C PHE A 136 -11.66 -7.87 -4.91
N ILE A 137 -11.17 -6.81 -4.28
CA ILE A 137 -12.02 -5.67 -3.91
C ILE A 137 -12.67 -5.04 -5.16
N PHE A 138 -11.93 -4.83 -6.25
CA PHE A 138 -12.52 -4.36 -7.51
C PHE A 138 -13.53 -5.32 -8.11
N LEU A 139 -13.39 -6.63 -7.86
CA LEU A 139 -14.30 -7.66 -8.33
C LEU A 139 -15.66 -7.58 -7.64
N ILE A 140 -15.68 -7.35 -6.33
CA ILE A 140 -16.89 -7.43 -5.52
C ILE A 140 -17.55 -6.07 -5.24
N THR A 141 -16.80 -4.97 -5.33
CA THR A 141 -17.27 -3.64 -4.93
C THR A 141 -17.75 -2.83 -6.13
N PRO A 142 -19.06 -2.59 -6.31
CA PRO A 142 -19.57 -1.68 -7.34
C PRO A 142 -19.33 -0.22 -6.97
N THR A 143 -19.42 0.69 -7.97
CA THR A 143 -19.40 2.14 -7.69
C THR A 143 -20.71 2.62 -7.06
N PHE A 144 -20.65 3.71 -6.29
CA PHE A 144 -21.83 4.36 -5.75
C PHE A 144 -22.64 5.02 -6.88
N ASN A 145 -23.88 4.58 -7.06
CA ASN A 145 -24.82 5.14 -8.03
C ASN A 145 -25.93 5.97 -7.35
N SER A 146 -26.04 5.86 -6.03
CA SER A 146 -27.01 6.58 -5.19
C SER A 146 -26.53 6.65 -3.75
N GLY A 147 -27.16 7.49 -2.93
CA GLY A 147 -26.90 7.51 -1.49
C GLY A 147 -27.20 6.17 -0.81
N ARG A 148 -28.25 5.46 -1.27
CA ARG A 148 -28.57 4.11 -0.74
C ARG A 148 -27.47 3.11 -1.04
N SER A 149 -26.92 3.09 -2.25
CA SER A 149 -25.79 2.20 -2.60
C SER A 149 -24.54 2.57 -1.81
N ALA A 150 -24.28 3.85 -1.55
CA ALA A 150 -23.17 4.28 -0.72
C ALA A 150 -23.28 3.75 0.72
N VAL A 151 -24.45 3.88 1.34
CA VAL A 151 -24.72 3.37 2.69
C VAL A 151 -24.59 1.85 2.74
N PHE A 152 -25.17 1.14 1.75
CA PHE A 152 -25.12 -0.32 1.71
C PHE A 152 -23.67 -0.83 1.58
N ILE A 153 -22.91 -0.33 0.60
CA ILE A 153 -21.52 -0.80 0.35
C ILE A 153 -20.63 -0.46 1.55
N SER A 154 -20.68 0.79 2.04
CA SER A 154 -19.87 1.20 3.19
C SER A 154 -20.28 0.51 4.48
N GLY A 155 -21.57 0.26 4.67
CA GLY A 155 -22.08 -0.51 5.81
C GLY A 155 -21.63 -1.96 5.78
N THR A 156 -21.69 -2.62 4.62
CA THR A 156 -21.17 -3.99 4.44
C THR A 156 -19.67 -4.05 4.73
N ALA A 157 -18.88 -3.13 4.18
CA ALA A 157 -17.44 -3.06 4.44
C ALA A 157 -17.12 -2.85 5.93
N LEU A 158 -17.92 -2.02 6.62
CA LEU A 158 -17.79 -1.81 8.07
C LEU A 158 -18.15 -3.06 8.86
N ILE A 159 -19.22 -3.76 8.51
CA ILE A 159 -19.63 -5.01 9.16
C ILE A 159 -18.52 -6.06 9.00
N LEU A 160 -17.97 -6.25 7.80
CA LEU A 160 -16.86 -7.18 7.56
C LEU A 160 -15.66 -6.83 8.43
N LYS A 161 -15.30 -5.56 8.54
CA LYS A 161 -14.22 -5.11 9.42
C LYS A 161 -14.50 -5.37 10.90
N LEU A 162 -15.72 -5.11 11.36
CA LEU A 162 -16.11 -5.38 12.75
C LEU A 162 -16.11 -6.88 13.06
N LEU A 163 -16.55 -7.74 12.15
CA LEU A 163 -16.43 -9.18 12.30
C LEU A 163 -14.97 -9.60 12.48
N LYS A 164 -14.08 -9.04 11.67
CA LYS A 164 -12.63 -9.30 11.76
C LYS A 164 -12.05 -8.85 13.10
N ILE A 165 -12.42 -7.66 13.59
CA ILE A 165 -11.99 -7.14 14.90
C ILE A 165 -12.47 -8.05 16.04
N ASN A 166 -13.65 -8.67 15.89
CA ASN A 166 -14.21 -9.60 16.88
C ASN A 166 -13.73 -11.06 16.70
N GLY A 167 -12.67 -11.29 15.92
CA GLY A 167 -12.02 -12.59 15.80
C GLY A 167 -12.72 -13.57 14.85
N VAL A 168 -13.60 -13.09 13.97
CA VAL A 168 -14.18 -13.92 12.90
C VAL A 168 -13.16 -14.06 11.78
N TYR A 169 -12.68 -15.27 11.57
CA TYR A 169 -11.72 -15.62 10.53
C TYR A 169 -12.29 -16.65 9.57
N SER A 170 -11.90 -16.55 8.31
CA SER A 170 -12.10 -17.57 7.30
C SER A 170 -10.83 -18.44 7.21
N ASN A 171 -10.97 -19.70 6.78
CA ASN A 171 -9.80 -20.51 6.44
C ASN A 171 -9.23 -20.18 5.06
N ILE A 172 -9.75 -19.15 4.39
CA ILE A 172 -9.37 -18.72 3.06
C ILE A 172 -8.73 -17.34 3.16
N TYR A 173 -7.41 -17.28 2.93
CA TYR A 173 -6.60 -16.06 3.06
C TYR A 173 -7.23 -14.82 2.40
N ILE A 174 -7.69 -14.94 1.14
CA ILE A 174 -8.23 -13.78 0.41
C ILE A 174 -9.50 -13.21 1.03
N ILE A 175 -10.34 -14.05 1.62
CA ILE A 175 -11.56 -13.59 2.31
C ILE A 175 -11.15 -12.74 3.52
N ASP A 176 -10.21 -13.23 4.33
CA ASP A 176 -9.72 -12.53 5.51
C ASP A 176 -9.08 -11.19 5.18
N VAL A 177 -8.28 -11.15 4.12
CA VAL A 177 -7.60 -9.91 3.70
C VAL A 177 -8.58 -8.90 3.13
N VAL A 178 -9.60 -9.34 2.38
CA VAL A 178 -10.69 -8.47 1.88
C VAL A 178 -11.52 -7.93 3.06
N MET A 179 -11.94 -8.78 4.00
CA MET A 179 -12.68 -8.35 5.20
C MET A 179 -11.94 -7.27 5.99
N SER A 180 -10.62 -7.39 6.08
CA SER A 180 -9.79 -6.40 6.78
C SER A 180 -9.65 -5.08 6.03
N ASN A 181 -9.68 -5.08 4.68
CA ASN A 181 -9.21 -3.95 3.89
C ASN A 181 -10.28 -3.26 3.03
N GLU A 182 -11.45 -3.88 2.78
CA GLU A 182 -12.51 -3.29 1.96
C GLU A 182 -13.01 -1.95 2.53
N ILE A 183 -13.06 -1.81 3.85
CA ILE A 183 -13.47 -0.58 4.52
C ILE A 183 -12.61 0.63 4.09
N TRP A 184 -11.31 0.45 3.94
CA TRP A 184 -10.41 1.51 3.51
C TRP A 184 -10.68 1.95 2.06
N PHE A 185 -10.98 0.98 1.20
CA PHE A 185 -11.38 1.27 -0.17
C PHE A 185 -12.72 2.00 -0.23
N ALA A 186 -13.73 1.55 0.53
CA ALA A 186 -15.02 2.21 0.65
C ALA A 186 -14.90 3.63 1.22
N MET A 187 -14.03 3.87 2.21
CA MET A 187 -13.71 5.22 2.71
C MET A 187 -13.17 6.11 1.60
N GLY A 188 -12.31 5.60 0.73
CA GLY A 188 -11.84 6.35 -0.45
C GLY A 188 -12.98 6.75 -1.38
N MET A 189 -13.93 5.84 -1.65
CA MET A 189 -15.12 6.14 -2.44
C MET A 189 -15.99 7.21 -1.76
N CYS A 190 -16.16 7.15 -0.44
CA CYS A 190 -16.87 8.16 0.36
C CYS A 190 -16.18 9.53 0.28
N LEU A 191 -14.85 9.61 0.34
CA LEU A 191 -14.11 10.87 0.23
C LEU A 191 -14.39 11.57 -1.11
N TYR A 192 -14.55 10.82 -2.19
CA TYR A 192 -14.99 11.40 -3.46
C TYR A 192 -16.44 11.88 -3.39
N ALA A 193 -17.35 11.07 -2.84
CA ALA A 193 -18.77 11.39 -2.77
C ALA A 193 -19.05 12.66 -1.93
N ILE A 194 -18.32 12.89 -0.85
CA ILE A 194 -18.43 14.09 0.01
C ILE A 194 -17.63 15.28 -0.51
N ASN A 195 -17.02 15.17 -1.70
CA ASN A 195 -16.19 16.22 -2.30
C ASN A 195 -15.05 16.71 -1.38
N ILE A 196 -14.20 15.77 -0.94
CA ILE A 196 -13.04 16.10 -0.09
C ILE A 196 -12.14 17.17 -0.71
N THR A 197 -12.03 17.24 -2.05
CA THR A 197 -11.23 18.24 -2.76
C THR A 197 -11.78 19.66 -2.53
N GLY A 198 -13.09 19.85 -2.52
CA GLY A 198 -13.71 21.13 -2.15
C GLY A 198 -13.54 21.48 -0.68
N PHE A 199 -13.62 20.48 0.22
CA PHE A 199 -13.36 20.68 1.64
C PHE A 199 -11.90 21.06 1.91
N SER A 200 -10.95 20.46 1.19
CA SER A 200 -9.50 20.73 1.37
C SER A 200 -9.09 22.17 1.04
N GLN A 201 -9.92 22.95 0.33
CA GLN A 201 -9.66 24.38 0.12
C GLN A 201 -9.78 25.21 1.42
N LYS A 202 -10.48 24.70 2.43
CA LYS A 202 -10.77 25.42 3.67
C LYS A 202 -9.68 25.23 4.71
N LYS A 203 -9.37 26.26 5.51
CA LYS A 203 -8.47 26.16 6.69
C LYS A 203 -8.94 25.09 7.70
N ALA A 204 -10.26 24.85 7.75
CA ALA A 204 -10.84 23.78 8.59
C ALA A 204 -10.25 22.40 8.26
N ALA A 205 -9.95 22.09 7.01
CA ALA A 205 -9.32 20.83 6.62
C ALA A 205 -7.93 20.68 7.21
N ARG A 206 -7.10 21.74 7.17
CA ARG A 206 -5.79 21.75 7.82
C ARG A 206 -5.90 21.55 9.33
N ASN A 207 -6.78 22.31 9.97
CA ASN A 207 -6.95 22.23 11.43
C ASN A 207 -7.41 20.83 11.85
N LEU A 208 -8.38 20.25 11.14
CA LEU A 208 -8.83 18.87 11.37
C LEU A 208 -7.70 17.86 11.13
N GLY A 209 -6.88 18.07 10.10
CA GLY A 209 -5.70 17.24 9.83
C GLY A 209 -4.67 17.31 10.98
N CYS A 210 -4.40 18.51 11.52
CA CYS A 210 -3.52 18.66 12.70
C CYS A 210 -4.10 17.97 13.94
N VAL A 211 -5.40 18.12 14.21
CA VAL A 211 -6.06 17.44 15.32
C VAL A 211 -5.98 15.92 15.13
N SER A 212 -6.28 15.43 13.94
CA SER A 212 -6.18 14.00 13.62
C SER A 212 -4.76 13.46 13.84
N PHE A 213 -3.73 14.25 13.52
CA PHE A 213 -2.34 13.88 13.74
C PHE A 213 -2.01 13.78 15.25
N ILE A 214 -2.47 14.73 16.03
CA ILE A 214 -2.28 14.71 17.51
C ILE A 214 -3.00 13.49 18.10
N VAL A 215 -4.26 13.24 17.70
CA VAL A 215 -5.02 12.08 18.17
C VAL A 215 -4.33 10.77 17.76
N PHE A 216 -3.81 10.69 16.53
CA PHE A 216 -3.00 9.55 16.09
C PHE A 216 -1.79 9.30 16.98
N LEU A 217 -1.01 10.36 17.30
CA LEU A 217 0.16 10.22 18.18
C LEU A 217 -0.25 9.75 19.58
N ILE A 218 -1.27 10.35 20.17
CA ILE A 218 -1.76 9.95 21.49
C ILE A 218 -2.25 8.49 21.46
N ALA A 219 -3.10 8.13 20.50
CA ALA A 219 -3.63 6.78 20.36
C ALA A 219 -2.52 5.74 20.14
N SER A 220 -1.49 6.07 19.36
CA SER A 220 -0.35 5.18 19.12
C SER A 220 0.53 4.99 20.36
N MET A 221 0.61 6.00 21.24
CA MET A 221 1.44 5.97 22.46
C MET A 221 0.75 5.32 23.67
N ILE A 222 -0.58 5.43 23.76
CA ILE A 222 -1.35 4.83 24.89
C ILE A 222 -1.10 3.33 25.01
N HIS A 223 -0.92 2.65 23.89
CA HIS A 223 -0.67 1.22 23.85
C HIS A 223 0.65 0.92 23.17
N ILE A 224 1.77 1.23 23.86
CA ILE A 224 3.10 0.81 23.36
C ILE A 224 3.10 -0.72 23.31
N PRO A 225 3.29 -1.32 22.12
CA PRO A 225 3.10 -2.76 21.95
C PRO A 225 4.26 -3.56 22.54
N ASP A 226 3.93 -4.75 23.00
CA ASP A 226 4.90 -5.77 23.42
C ASP A 226 5.20 -6.78 22.29
N THR A 227 4.41 -6.75 21.21
CA THR A 227 4.52 -7.65 20.06
C THR A 227 4.70 -6.88 18.75
N LEU A 228 5.14 -7.57 17.70
CA LEU A 228 5.35 -6.97 16.38
C LEU A 228 4.07 -6.48 15.71
N PHE A 229 2.91 -7.03 16.07
CA PHE A 229 1.64 -6.68 15.47
C PHE A 229 0.63 -6.25 16.52
N TRP A 230 -0.08 -5.15 16.23
CA TRP A 230 -1.23 -4.74 17.03
C TRP A 230 -2.43 -5.65 16.78
N GLU A 231 -3.32 -5.68 17.76
CA GLU A 231 -4.65 -6.19 17.55
C GLU A 231 -5.37 -5.42 16.44
N GLU A 232 -6.19 -6.12 15.67
CA GLU A 232 -6.90 -5.58 14.51
C GLU A 232 -7.67 -4.28 14.82
N GLY A 233 -8.32 -4.23 16.00
CA GLY A 233 -9.06 -3.06 16.47
C GLY A 233 -8.17 -1.86 16.75
N LYS A 234 -7.05 -2.06 17.44
CA LYS A 234 -6.06 -1.00 17.73
C LYS A 234 -5.45 -0.45 16.44
N ALA A 235 -5.08 -1.33 15.52
CA ALA A 235 -4.58 -0.93 14.20
C ALA A 235 -5.61 -0.13 13.42
N PHE A 236 -6.89 -0.52 13.49
CA PHE A 236 -7.95 0.13 12.75
C PHE A 236 -8.22 1.56 13.21
N TYR A 237 -8.49 1.78 14.51
CA TYR A 237 -8.77 3.15 14.98
C TYR A 237 -7.55 4.07 14.90
N THR A 238 -6.35 3.56 15.18
CA THR A 238 -5.12 4.33 15.02
C THR A 238 -4.91 4.70 13.55
N GLY A 239 -5.15 3.75 12.65
CA GLY A 239 -5.07 3.93 11.21
C GLY A 239 -6.06 4.97 10.67
N ILE A 240 -7.28 5.04 11.20
CA ILE A 240 -8.27 6.07 10.81
C ILE A 240 -7.70 7.48 11.04
N TRP A 241 -7.16 7.75 12.23
CA TRP A 241 -6.63 9.06 12.56
C TRP A 241 -5.38 9.39 11.75
N ALA A 242 -4.49 8.41 11.54
CA ALA A 242 -3.31 8.59 10.71
C ALA A 242 -3.69 8.87 9.23
N CYS A 243 -4.61 8.10 8.66
CA CYS A 243 -5.09 8.32 7.29
C CYS A 243 -5.78 9.68 7.15
N ALA A 244 -6.63 10.07 8.10
CA ALA A 244 -7.28 11.38 8.11
C ALA A 244 -6.24 12.52 8.16
N ALA A 245 -5.22 12.40 9.03
CA ALA A 245 -4.14 13.37 9.13
C ALA A 245 -3.40 13.52 7.78
N VAL A 246 -2.90 12.42 7.23
CA VAL A 246 -2.14 12.46 5.97
C VAL A 246 -2.99 13.00 4.82
N ILE A 247 -4.21 12.51 4.64
CA ILE A 247 -5.08 12.92 3.54
C ILE A 247 -5.43 14.40 3.64
N LEU A 248 -5.86 14.88 4.81
CA LEU A 248 -6.30 16.27 4.98
C LEU A 248 -5.14 17.25 4.86
N LEU A 249 -3.99 16.94 5.48
CA LEU A 249 -2.81 17.81 5.41
C LEU A 249 -2.22 17.86 4.01
N VAL A 250 -2.10 16.71 3.32
CA VAL A 250 -1.59 16.67 1.95
C VAL A 250 -2.56 17.34 0.98
N ALA A 251 -3.87 17.02 1.05
CA ALA A 251 -4.87 17.65 0.19
C ALA A 251 -4.92 19.18 0.38
N TYR A 252 -4.79 19.67 1.62
CA TYR A 252 -4.70 21.09 1.90
C TYR A 252 -3.40 21.71 1.36
N SER A 253 -2.26 21.06 1.58
CA SER A 253 -0.95 21.58 1.15
C SER A 253 -0.83 21.71 -0.36
N PHE A 254 -1.39 20.76 -1.10
CA PHE A 254 -1.34 20.74 -2.58
C PHE A 254 -2.61 21.21 -3.26
N ARG A 255 -3.52 21.89 -2.54
CA ARG A 255 -4.82 22.32 -3.07
C ARG A 255 -4.75 23.23 -4.31
N ASN A 256 -3.69 24.03 -4.42
CA ASN A 256 -3.46 24.98 -5.52
C ASN A 256 -2.40 24.49 -6.51
N SER A 257 -1.86 23.29 -6.35
CA SER A 257 -0.82 22.77 -7.23
C SER A 257 -1.42 22.21 -8.50
N GLU A 258 -0.87 22.61 -9.63
CA GLU A 258 -1.30 22.10 -10.95
C GLU A 258 -0.40 20.99 -11.47
N GLN A 259 0.83 20.90 -10.97
CA GLN A 259 1.83 19.89 -11.36
C GLN A 259 2.66 19.45 -10.17
N ASP A 260 3.02 18.18 -10.16
CA ASP A 260 4.03 17.65 -9.26
C ASP A 260 5.42 17.97 -9.81
N THR A 261 6.24 18.65 -9.02
CA THR A 261 7.60 19.02 -9.37
C THR A 261 8.59 18.56 -8.29
N GLY A 262 9.89 18.56 -8.63
CA GLY A 262 10.95 18.22 -7.69
C GLY A 262 10.78 16.85 -7.05
N PHE A 263 10.91 16.79 -5.73
CA PHE A 263 10.82 15.56 -4.93
C PHE A 263 9.50 14.79 -5.19
N TRP A 264 8.36 15.45 -5.10
CA TRP A 264 7.04 14.81 -5.25
C TRP A 264 6.84 14.24 -6.65
N GLY A 265 7.18 15.01 -7.69
CA GLY A 265 7.07 14.56 -9.07
C GLY A 265 7.99 13.39 -9.39
N PHE A 266 9.22 13.40 -8.84
CA PHE A 266 10.15 12.29 -8.96
C PHE A 266 9.56 11.01 -8.34
N PHE A 267 9.19 11.03 -7.07
CA PHE A 267 8.69 9.85 -6.39
C PHE A 267 7.33 9.38 -6.93
N ALA A 268 6.44 10.30 -7.33
CA ALA A 268 5.17 9.96 -7.97
C ALA A 268 5.37 9.15 -9.27
N LYS A 269 6.40 9.45 -10.05
CA LYS A 269 6.77 8.70 -11.25
C LYS A 269 7.21 7.26 -10.94
N TYR A 270 7.92 7.07 -9.82
CA TYR A 270 8.51 5.77 -9.47
C TYR A 270 7.77 4.99 -8.37
N THR A 271 6.60 5.45 -7.91
CA THR A 271 5.84 4.77 -6.85
C THR A 271 5.62 3.28 -7.14
N MET A 272 5.25 2.90 -8.37
CA MET A 272 5.02 1.50 -8.74
C MET A 272 6.31 0.65 -8.75
N PRO A 273 7.41 1.05 -9.40
CA PRO A 273 8.70 0.36 -9.29
C PRO A 273 9.19 0.22 -7.86
N LEU A 274 9.12 1.30 -7.09
CA LEU A 274 9.51 1.31 -5.68
C LEU A 274 8.69 0.30 -4.88
N PHE A 275 7.36 0.32 -5.04
CA PHE A 275 6.49 -0.65 -4.37
C PHE A 275 6.82 -2.09 -4.74
N LEU A 276 7.06 -2.39 -6.02
CA LEU A 276 7.27 -3.76 -6.49
C LEU A 276 8.66 -4.33 -6.16
N MET A 277 9.68 -3.49 -6.10
CA MET A 277 11.06 -3.98 -6.11
C MET A 277 11.87 -3.65 -4.84
N HIS A 278 11.40 -2.78 -3.94
CA HIS A 278 12.19 -2.38 -2.76
C HIS A 278 12.64 -3.55 -1.90
N THR A 279 11.80 -4.57 -1.71
CA THR A 279 12.14 -5.76 -0.92
C THR A 279 13.22 -6.60 -1.58
N LEU A 280 13.24 -6.68 -2.91
CA LEU A 280 14.27 -7.41 -3.65
C LEU A 280 15.66 -6.79 -3.38
N PHE A 281 15.77 -5.47 -3.49
CA PHE A 281 17.02 -4.76 -3.25
C PHE A 281 17.40 -4.72 -1.76
N GLY A 282 16.46 -4.38 -0.88
CA GLY A 282 16.71 -4.26 0.56
C GLY A 282 17.12 -5.59 1.19
N ALA A 283 16.44 -6.70 0.86
CA ALA A 283 16.78 -8.01 1.37
C ALA A 283 18.12 -8.50 0.83
N THR A 284 18.42 -8.28 -0.45
CA THR A 284 19.68 -8.67 -1.06
C THR A 284 20.85 -7.97 -0.39
N VAL A 285 20.79 -6.65 -0.23
CA VAL A 285 21.87 -5.88 0.43
C VAL A 285 22.06 -6.31 1.88
N ARG A 286 20.97 -6.49 2.64
CA ARG A 286 21.07 -7.00 4.00
C ARG A 286 21.80 -8.34 4.04
N THR A 287 21.44 -9.28 3.16
CA THR A 287 22.05 -10.60 3.11
C THR A 287 23.55 -10.52 2.74
N LEU A 288 23.91 -9.64 1.81
CA LEU A 288 25.31 -9.44 1.43
C LEU A 288 26.14 -8.85 2.57
N LEU A 289 25.61 -7.86 3.29
CA LEU A 289 26.27 -7.25 4.45
C LEU A 289 26.49 -8.28 5.58
N LEU A 290 25.47 -9.09 5.88
CA LEU A 290 25.59 -10.17 6.87
C LEU A 290 26.65 -11.21 6.46
N LYS A 291 26.68 -11.60 5.18
CA LYS A 291 27.74 -12.52 4.66
C LYS A 291 29.14 -11.90 4.71
N ALA A 292 29.24 -10.59 4.61
CA ALA A 292 30.50 -9.87 4.81
C ALA A 292 30.90 -9.69 6.28
N GLY A 293 30.14 -10.31 7.20
CA GLY A 293 30.42 -10.26 8.65
C GLY A 293 30.00 -8.94 9.31
N THR A 294 29.12 -8.15 8.67
CA THR A 294 28.68 -6.86 9.21
C THR A 294 27.27 -6.98 9.77
N ASP A 295 27.13 -6.79 11.09
CA ASP A 295 25.87 -6.72 11.84
C ASP A 295 25.54 -5.31 12.33
N SER A 296 26.40 -4.32 12.01
CA SER A 296 26.23 -2.93 12.40
C SER A 296 24.92 -2.33 11.87
N ILE A 297 24.03 -1.93 12.78
CA ILE A 297 22.76 -1.26 12.46
C ILE A 297 22.98 -0.03 11.58
N ALA A 298 24.00 0.79 11.90
CA ALA A 298 24.32 2.01 11.18
C ALA A 298 24.69 1.72 9.71
N ILE A 299 25.52 0.72 9.45
CA ILE A 299 25.93 0.34 8.10
C ILE A 299 24.72 -0.18 7.31
N HIS A 300 23.88 -1.01 7.91
CA HIS A 300 22.67 -1.49 7.27
C HIS A 300 21.72 -0.35 6.92
N ILE A 301 21.55 0.64 7.77
CA ILE A 301 20.71 1.82 7.50
C ILE A 301 21.33 2.68 6.39
N LEU A 302 22.62 3.02 6.49
CA LEU A 302 23.29 3.92 5.55
C LEU A 302 23.41 3.34 4.13
N ILE A 303 23.49 2.04 3.99
CA ILE A 303 23.56 1.38 2.67
C ILE A 303 22.18 0.84 2.26
N GLY A 304 21.48 0.15 3.15
CA GLY A 304 20.27 -0.59 2.83
C GLY A 304 19.09 0.31 2.47
N ILE A 305 18.88 1.43 3.18
CA ILE A 305 17.78 2.37 2.84
C ILE A 305 18.04 3.00 1.46
N PRO A 306 19.19 3.65 1.17
CA PRO A 306 19.44 4.19 -0.16
C PRO A 306 19.29 3.15 -1.27
N VAL A 307 19.81 1.94 -1.10
CA VAL A 307 19.69 0.89 -2.12
C VAL A 307 18.25 0.44 -2.32
N SER A 308 17.42 0.41 -1.27
CA SER A 308 15.98 0.11 -1.37
C SER A 308 15.20 1.16 -2.17
N PHE A 309 15.70 2.39 -2.29
CA PHE A 309 15.13 3.44 -3.14
C PHE A 309 15.79 3.53 -4.51
N ILE A 310 17.11 3.58 -4.57
CA ILE A 310 17.88 3.81 -5.81
C ILE A 310 17.79 2.58 -6.72
N GLY A 311 17.95 1.38 -6.18
CA GLY A 311 17.93 0.14 -6.94
C GLY A 311 16.68 -0.04 -7.81
N PRO A 312 15.46 0.06 -7.24
CA PRO A 312 14.22 0.01 -8.01
C PRO A 312 14.12 1.09 -9.10
N VAL A 313 14.59 2.31 -8.82
CA VAL A 313 14.58 3.41 -9.79
C VAL A 313 15.49 3.11 -10.96
N LEU A 314 16.74 2.70 -10.70
CA LEU A 314 17.72 2.34 -11.74
C LEU A 314 17.21 1.17 -12.59
N LEU A 315 16.69 0.11 -11.94
CA LEU A 315 16.13 -1.04 -12.67
C LEU A 315 14.93 -0.65 -13.53
N ALA A 316 14.05 0.22 -13.03
CA ALA A 316 12.92 0.72 -13.79
C ALA A 316 13.35 1.51 -15.04
N GLU A 317 14.42 2.32 -14.94
CA GLU A 317 14.97 3.03 -16.10
C GLU A 317 15.60 2.07 -17.13
N ILE A 318 16.30 1.04 -16.66
CA ILE A 318 16.83 -0.03 -17.51
C ILE A 318 15.67 -0.75 -18.21
N MET A 319 14.65 -1.18 -17.45
CA MET A 319 13.44 -1.82 -18.00
C MET A 319 12.76 -0.93 -19.05
N ARG A 320 12.68 0.38 -18.81
CA ARG A 320 12.11 1.34 -19.77
C ARG A 320 12.92 1.41 -21.06
N ARG A 321 14.25 1.41 -20.96
CA ARG A 321 15.16 1.44 -22.13
C ARG A 321 14.97 0.22 -23.02
N TYR A 322 14.74 -0.96 -22.44
CA TYR A 322 14.53 -2.21 -23.15
C TYR A 322 13.05 -2.57 -23.38
N ARG A 323 12.11 -1.63 -23.15
CA ARG A 323 10.64 -1.82 -23.27
C ARG A 323 10.07 -2.91 -22.36
N LEU A 324 10.78 -3.29 -21.32
CA LEU A 324 10.32 -4.21 -20.28
C LEU A 324 9.44 -3.54 -19.21
N ASP A 325 9.29 -2.20 -19.27
CA ASP A 325 8.39 -1.44 -18.39
C ASP A 325 6.90 -1.79 -18.63
N PHE A 326 6.60 -2.62 -19.63
CA PHE A 326 5.31 -3.30 -19.76
C PHE A 326 4.94 -4.08 -18.49
N PHE A 327 5.88 -4.76 -17.85
CA PHE A 327 5.64 -5.52 -16.62
C PHE A 327 5.36 -4.63 -15.40
N LEU A 328 5.77 -3.38 -15.44
CA LEU A 328 5.46 -2.37 -14.41
C LEU A 328 4.15 -1.64 -14.70
N TYR A 329 3.89 -1.32 -15.95
CA TYR A 329 2.81 -0.47 -16.40
C TYR A 329 2.03 -1.06 -17.59
N PRO A 330 1.45 -2.26 -17.47
CA PRO A 330 0.78 -2.92 -18.60
C PRO A 330 -0.37 -2.08 -19.18
N GLY A 331 -1.06 -1.30 -18.35
CA GLY A 331 -2.12 -0.40 -18.79
C GLY A 331 -1.69 0.65 -19.81
N LYS A 332 -0.44 1.08 -19.79
CA LYS A 332 0.15 2.02 -20.74
C LYS A 332 0.23 1.42 -22.16
N TYR A 333 0.39 0.12 -22.26
CA TYR A 333 0.58 -0.61 -23.53
C TYR A 333 -0.70 -1.22 -24.05
N ILE A 334 -1.52 -1.80 -23.17
CA ILE A 334 -2.74 -2.54 -23.54
C ILE A 334 -3.89 -1.59 -23.86
N PHE A 335 -3.99 -0.45 -23.14
CA PHE A 335 -5.11 0.47 -23.27
C PHE A 335 -4.70 1.84 -23.86
N LYS A 336 -3.68 1.83 -24.75
CA LYS A 336 -3.38 3.03 -25.56
C LYS A 336 -4.63 3.42 -26.34
N LYS A 337 -5.13 4.64 -26.08
CA LYS A 337 -6.03 5.35 -26.99
C LYS A 337 -5.21 6.07 -28.05
#